data_b8926f243a88bd3a1deee2a14dbb0316
#
_entry.id   b8926f243a88bd3a1deee2a14dbb0316
#
_cell.length_a   1.000
_cell.length_b   1.000
_cell.length_c   1.000
_cell.angle_alpha   90.00
_cell.angle_beta   90.00
_cell.angle_gamma   90.00
#
_symmetry.space_group_name_H-M   'P 1'
#
loop_
_entity.id
_entity.type
_entity.pdbx_description
1 polymer ?
#
loop_
_entity_poly.entity_id
_entity_poly.type
_entity_poly.pdbx_seq_one_letter_code
_entity_poly.pdbx_strand_id
1 'polypeptide(L)'
;MNKKIDNHXIQDLDFEDAMDQLNXIIQGLESGDVKLSESVEKFELGSQLAKHCKKLLDDAETRIXAIKIDKMGEIISKQALDHSDESDT
;
A
#
# COMPACT_ATOMS: atom_id res chain seq x y z
N MET A 1 18.34 19.03 -10.39
CA MET A 1 18.01 18.65 -10.36
C MET A 1 17.74 17.63 -10.52
N ASN A 2 17.82 16.99 -10.44
CA ASN A 2 17.63 16.10 -10.72
C ASN A 2 16.69 15.46 -10.27
N LYS A 3 16.05 15.48 -10.12
CA LYS A 3 15.07 14.92 -9.71
C LYS A 3 14.97 13.55 -10.11
N LYS A 4 15.89 12.81 -10.33
CA LYS A 4 15.82 11.48 -10.60
C LYS A 4 15.55 10.74 -9.36
N ILE A 5 14.58 9.91 -9.30
CA ILE A 5 14.25 9.13 -8.13
C ILE A 5 15.02 7.86 -8.19
N ASP A 6 15.80 7.57 -7.19
CA ASP A 6 16.47 6.30 -7.14
C ASP A 6 15.76 5.40 -6.16
N ASN A 7 16.30 4.20 -5.96
CA ASN A 7 15.62 3.22 -5.12
C ASN A 7 15.44 3.69 -3.71
N HIS A 8 16.36 4.49 -3.24
CA HIS A 8 16.20 5.06 -1.91
C HIS A 8 14.97 5.95 -1.80
N UNK A 9 14.83 6.58 -2.65
CA UNK A 9 13.91 7.39 -2.70
C UNK A 9 12.68 6.81 -2.66
N ILE A 10 12.63 6.01 -3.36
CA ILE A 10 11.38 5.32 -3.48
C ILE A 10 10.96 4.77 -2.13
N GLN A 11 11.88 4.15 -1.44
CA GLN A 11 11.53 3.53 -0.17
C GLN A 11 11.12 4.55 0.89
N ASP A 12 11.54 5.79 0.71
CA ASP A 12 11.18 6.84 1.65
C ASP A 12 9.83 7.48 1.33
N LEU A 13 9.25 7.18 0.19
CA LEU A 13 8.00 7.79 -0.19
C LEU A 13 6.85 7.19 0.60
N ASP A 14 5.91 8.03 1.02
CA ASP A 14 4.71 7.48 1.58
C ASP A 14 3.81 7.01 0.44
N PHE A 15 2.72 6.37 0.78
CA PHE A 15 1.87 5.74 -0.22
C PHE A 15 1.32 6.74 -1.22
N GLU A 16 0.84 7.88 -0.72
CA GLU A 16 0.25 8.86 -1.62
C GLU A 16 1.25 9.41 -2.61
N ASP A 17 2.47 9.71 -2.12
CA ASP A 17 3.50 10.21 -3.01
C ASP A 17 3.92 9.15 -4.01
N ALA A 18 4.05 7.92 -3.56
CA ALA A 18 4.43 6.85 -4.47
C ALA A 18 3.38 6.64 -5.54
N MET A 19 2.11 6.67 -5.16
CA MET A 19 1.04 6.52 -6.13
C MET A 19 1.00 7.67 -7.11
N ASP A 20 1.24 8.88 -6.64
CA ASP A 20 1.28 10.03 -7.53
C ASP A 20 2.36 9.84 -8.58
N GLN A 21 3.53 9.42 -8.17
CA GLN A 21 4.61 9.22 -9.11
C GLN A 21 4.33 8.07 -10.05
N LEU A 22 3.75 7.02 -9.54
CA LEU A 22 3.40 5.89 -10.37
C LEU A 22 2.40 6.31 -11.44
N ASN A 23 1.42 7.07 -11.05
CA ASN A 23 0.45 7.57 -12.03
C ASN A 23 1.10 8.40 -13.13
N UNK A 24 1.98 9.01 -12.78
CA UNK A 24 2.62 9.73 -13.66
C UNK A 24 3.29 9.03 -14.66
N ILE A 25 3.93 8.08 -14.17
CA ILE A 25 4.66 7.21 -15.10
C ILE A 25 3.69 6.48 -16.02
N ILE A 26 2.62 5.98 -15.45
CA ILE A 26 1.64 5.27 -16.25
C ILE A 26 1.07 6.18 -17.35
N GLN A 27 0.77 7.42 -16.99
CA GLN A 27 0.27 8.34 -17.99
C GLN A 27 1.28 8.61 -19.08
N GLY A 28 2.55 8.71 -18.69
CA GLY A 28 3.59 8.90 -19.68
C GLY A 28 3.70 7.72 -20.63
N LEU A 29 3.57 6.52 -20.10
CA LEU A 29 3.63 5.34 -20.94
C LEU A 29 2.41 5.25 -21.85
N GLU A 30 1.26 5.60 -21.32
CA GLU A 30 0.02 5.50 -22.10
C GLU A 30 -0.03 6.52 -23.22
N SER A 31 0.68 7.63 -23.08
CA SER A 31 0.67 8.63 -24.13
C SER A 31 1.28 8.11 -25.42
N GLY A 32 2.20 7.17 -25.32
CA GLY A 32 2.80 6.61 -26.50
C GLY A 32 3.80 7.49 -27.19
N ASP A 33 4.17 8.61 -26.57
CA ASP A 33 5.09 9.54 -27.18
C ASP A 33 6.53 9.30 -26.79
N VAL A 34 6.79 8.37 -25.90
CA VAL A 34 8.13 8.19 -25.39
C VAL A 34 8.89 7.22 -26.28
N LYS A 35 10.20 7.43 -26.34
CA LYS A 35 11.04 6.52 -27.06
C LYS A 35 11.09 5.18 -26.33
N LEU A 36 11.45 4.15 -27.06
CA LEU A 36 11.47 2.81 -26.47
C LEU A 36 12.37 2.76 -25.26
N SER A 37 13.57 3.34 -25.37
CA SER A 37 14.50 3.28 -24.24
C SER A 37 13.90 3.98 -23.01
N GLU A 38 13.22 5.09 -23.24
CA GLU A 38 12.58 5.80 -22.15
C GLU A 38 11.43 4.99 -21.57
N SER A 39 10.71 4.28 -22.44
CA SER A 39 9.62 3.45 -21.97
C SER A 39 10.14 2.35 -21.05
N VAL A 40 11.28 1.76 -21.41
CA VAL A 40 11.84 0.71 -20.55
C VAL A 40 12.25 1.28 -19.20
N GLU A 41 12.88 2.44 -19.20
CA GLU A 41 13.28 3.05 -17.95
C GLU A 41 12.07 3.41 -17.09
N LYS A 42 11.04 3.94 -17.74
CA LYS A 42 9.84 4.29 -16.99
C LYS A 42 9.15 3.05 -16.47
N PHE A 43 9.16 1.98 -17.24
CA PHE A 43 8.56 0.74 -16.78
C PHE A 43 9.31 0.19 -15.56
N GLU A 44 10.62 0.27 -15.60
CA GLU A 44 11.40 -0.22 -14.47
C GLU A 44 11.13 0.61 -13.22
N LEU A 45 11.11 1.93 -13.39
CA LEU A 45 10.83 2.79 -12.25
C LEU A 45 9.41 2.56 -11.75
N GLY A 46 8.47 2.43 -12.67
CA GLY A 46 7.09 2.17 -12.29
C GLY A 46 6.96 0.86 -11.54
N SER A 47 7.71 -0.15 -11.96
CA SER A 47 7.67 -1.43 -11.27
C SER A 47 8.16 -1.31 -9.84
N GLN A 48 9.23 -0.52 -9.64
CA GLN A 48 9.74 -0.33 -8.30
C GLN A 48 8.75 0.43 -7.44
N LEU A 49 8.12 1.44 -8.02
CA LEU A 49 7.10 2.18 -7.28
C LEU A 49 5.91 1.29 -6.95
N ALA A 50 5.51 0.46 -7.88
CA ALA A 50 4.39 -0.44 -7.64
C ALA A 50 4.71 -1.42 -6.53
N LYS A 51 5.94 -1.94 -6.53
CA LYS A 51 6.34 -2.84 -5.46
C LYS A 51 6.31 -2.14 -4.11
N HIS A 52 6.77 -0.91 -4.08
CA HIS A 52 6.76 -0.15 -2.84
C HIS A 52 5.34 0.09 -2.37
N CYS A 53 4.46 0.47 -3.28
CA CYS A 53 3.06 0.67 -2.93
C CYS A 53 2.44 -0.61 -2.41
N LYS A 54 2.74 -1.73 -3.04
CA LYS A 54 2.19 -2.99 -2.58
C LYS A 54 2.69 -3.33 -1.20
N LYS A 55 3.97 -3.07 -0.94
CA LYS A 55 4.51 -3.32 0.39
C LYS A 55 3.79 -2.47 1.43
N LEU A 56 3.57 -1.20 1.12
CA LEU A 56 2.88 -0.34 2.06
C LEU A 56 1.44 -0.80 2.27
N LEU A 57 0.78 -1.22 1.21
CA LEU A 57 -0.57 -1.74 1.35
C LEU A 57 -0.59 -3.02 2.17
N ASP A 58 0.36 -3.92 1.91
CA ASP A 58 0.43 -5.15 2.68
C ASP A 58 0.65 -4.86 4.15
N ASP A 59 1.54 -3.92 4.43
CA ASP A 59 1.81 -3.55 5.81
C ASP A 59 0.56 -2.96 6.46
N ALA A 60 -0.13 -2.11 5.73
CA ALA A 60 -1.33 -1.49 6.27
C ALA A 60 -2.42 -2.53 6.50
N GLU A 61 -2.56 -3.46 5.58
CA GLU A 61 -3.55 -4.51 5.74
C GLU A 61 -3.23 -5.40 6.93
N THR A 62 -1.95 -5.66 7.12
CA THR A 62 -1.54 -6.45 8.28
C THR A 62 -1.89 -5.72 9.57
N ARG A 63 -1.64 -4.43 9.61
CA ARG A 63 -1.98 -3.66 10.80
C ARG A 63 -3.47 -3.62 11.03
N ILE A 64 -4.22 -3.43 9.99
CA ILE A 64 -5.67 -3.40 10.10
C ILE A 64 -6.17 -4.72 10.65
N UNK A 65 -5.61 -5.48 10.12
CA UNK A 65 -5.94 -6.69 10.47
C UNK A 65 -5.70 -6.99 11.81
N ALA A 66 -4.71 -6.64 12.26
CA ALA A 66 -4.40 -6.85 13.63
C ALA A 66 -5.34 -6.07 14.53
N ILE A 67 -5.60 -4.86 14.15
CA ILE A 67 -6.52 -4.03 14.91
C ILE A 67 -7.91 -4.64 14.93
N LYS A 68 -8.35 -5.12 13.79
CA LYS A 68 -9.66 -5.73 13.73
C LYS A 68 -9.75 -6.98 14.59
N ILE A 69 -8.70 -7.77 14.58
CA ILE A 69 -8.68 -8.99 15.38
C ILE A 69 -8.73 -8.64 16.86
N ASP A 70 -7.96 -7.64 17.25
CA ASP A 70 -7.99 -7.21 18.64
C ASP A 70 -9.36 -6.70 19.02
N LYS A 71 -9.93 -5.91 18.13
CA LYS A 71 -11.24 -5.34 18.39
C LYS A 71 -12.30 -6.42 18.47
N MET A 72 -12.23 -7.36 17.55
CA MET A 72 -13.18 -8.47 17.57
C MET A 72 -13.03 -9.29 18.82
N GLY A 73 -11.79 -9.55 19.22
CA GLY A 73 -11.56 -10.27 20.45
C GLY A 73 -12.15 -9.55 21.64
N GLU A 74 -11.95 -8.24 21.65
CA GLU A 74 -12.50 -7.43 22.71
C GLU A 74 -14.02 -7.49 22.74
N ILE A 75 -14.63 -7.38 21.57
CA ILE A 75 -16.08 -7.43 21.47
C ILE A 75 -16.60 -8.78 21.90
N ILE A 76 -15.95 -9.85 21.47
CA ILE A 76 -16.35 -11.18 21.83
C ILE A 76 -16.24 -11.37 23.33
N SER A 77 -15.16 -10.90 23.92
CA SER A 77 -14.98 -11.00 25.36
C SER A 77 -16.07 -10.28 26.11
N LYS A 78 -16.38 -9.09 25.65
CA LYS A 78 -17.42 -8.32 26.29
C LYS A 78 -18.75 -9.01 26.21
N GLN A 79 -19.08 -9.52 25.04
CA GLN A 79 -20.34 -10.20 24.88
C GLN A 79 -20.40 -11.47 25.69
N ALA A 80 -19.30 -12.18 25.78
CA ALA A 80 -19.27 -13.39 26.60
C ALA A 80 -19.52 -13.04 28.04
N LEU A 81 -18.90 -11.97 28.52
CA LEU A 81 -19.12 -11.55 29.89
C LEU A 81 -20.54 -11.07 30.12
N ASP A 82 -21.03 -10.29 29.17
CA ASP A 82 -22.38 -9.77 29.30
C ASP A 82 -23.41 -10.86 29.32
N HIS A 83 -23.18 -11.90 28.51
CA HIS A 83 -24.16 -12.96 28.37
C HIS A 83 -23.76 -14.22 29.12
N SER A 84 -22.80 -14.09 29.98
CA SER A 84 -22.34 -15.31 30.65
C SER A 84 -23.43 -15.94 31.47
N ASP A 85 -24.30 -15.13 32.01
CA ASP A 85 -25.40 -15.67 32.80
C ASP A 85 -26.47 -16.23 31.93
N GLU A 86 -26.64 -15.67 30.76
CA GLU A 86 -27.71 -16.11 29.91
C GLU A 86 -27.24 -17.13 28.92
N SER A 87 -26.01 -17.06 28.61
CA SER A 87 -25.53 -17.90 27.53
C SER A 87 -25.65 -19.35 27.82
N ASP A 88 -25.71 -19.64 29.06
CA ASP A 88 -25.88 -20.99 29.36
C ASP A 88 -27.21 -21.43 29.00
N THR A 89 -28.05 -20.63 28.71
CA THR A 89 -29.39 -21.05 28.33
C THR A 89 -29.40 -21.61 26.94
#